data_c385da33724c8f81f7d137bd284c15ea
#
_entry.id   c385da33724c8f81f7d137bd284c15ea
#
_cell.length_a   1.000
_cell.length_b   1.000
_cell.length_c   1.000
_cell.angle_alpha   90.00
_cell.angle_beta   90.00
_cell.angle_gamma   90.00
#
_symmetry.space_group_name_H-M   'P 1'
#
loop_
_entity.id
_entity.type
_entity.pdbx_description
1 polymer ?
#
loop_
_entity_poly.entity_id
_entity_poly.type
_entity_poly.pdbx_seq_one_letter_code
_entity_poly.pdbx_strand_id
1 'polypeptide(L)' 'MSCLHNEALLETLFEEVCAEYPQFDEDQCESIAKARFEDYSN' A
#
# COMPACT_ATOMS: atom_id res chain seq x y z
N MET A 1 -10.82 -10.71 -12.39
CA MET A 1 -9.90 -9.74 -12.97
C MET A 1 -9.74 -8.53 -12.11
N SER A 2 -10.83 -8.00 -11.56
CA SER A 2 -10.68 -6.82 -10.69
C SER A 2 -9.82 -7.13 -9.47
N CYS A 3 -9.81 -8.39 -9.02
CA CYS A 3 -8.99 -8.74 -7.87
C CYS A 3 -7.51 -8.51 -8.14
N LEU A 4 -7.07 -8.88 -9.34
CA LEU A 4 -5.67 -8.70 -9.71
C LEU A 4 -5.32 -7.22 -9.75
N HIS A 5 -6.23 -6.41 -10.26
CA HIS A 5 -6.01 -4.98 -10.35
C HIS A 5 -5.83 -4.37 -8.94
N ASN A 6 -6.69 -4.79 -8.02
CA ASN A 6 -6.63 -4.28 -6.65
C ASN A 6 -5.34 -4.68 -5.97
N GLU A 7 -4.92 -5.92 -6.20
CA GLU A 7 -3.69 -6.39 -5.57
C GLU A 7 -2.48 -5.64 -6.11
N ALA A 8 -2.47 -5.38 -7.41
CA ALA A 8 -1.36 -4.65 -8.01
C ALA A 8 -1.28 -3.23 -7.45
N LEU A 9 -2.43 -2.60 -7.29
CA LEU A 9 -2.46 -1.24 -6.74
C LEU A 9 -1.96 -1.22 -5.31
N LEU A 10 -2.41 -2.17 -4.52
CA LEU A 10 -1.99 -2.24 -3.11
C LEU A 10 -0.49 -2.44 -3.02
N GLU A 11 0.04 -3.29 -3.87
CA GLU A 11 1.47 -3.56 -3.86
C GLU A 11 2.26 -2.31 -4.24
N THR A 12 1.76 -1.57 -5.23
CA THR A 12 2.41 -0.33 -5.63
C THR A 12 2.42 0.67 -4.48
N LEU A 13 1.30 0.78 -3.79
CA LEU A 13 1.21 1.69 -2.65
C LEU A 13 2.18 1.29 -1.55
N PHE A 14 2.29 -0.01 -1.33
CA PHE A 14 3.20 -0.51 -0.31
C PHE A 14 4.64 -0.12 -0.63
N GLU A 15 5.03 -0.28 -1.88
CA GLU A 15 6.38 0.07 -2.29
C GLU A 15 6.63 1.57 -2.15
N GLU A 16 5.63 2.36 -2.48
CA GLU A 16 5.76 3.81 -2.34
C GLU A 16 5.95 4.20 -0.88
N VAL A 17 5.18 3.59 0.00
CA VAL A 17 5.29 3.88 1.42
C VAL A 17 6.66 3.49 1.94
N CYS A 18 7.15 2.33 1.53
CA CYS A 18 8.47 1.88 1.96
C CYS A 18 9.56 2.84 1.50
N ALA A 19 9.40 3.39 0.32
CA ALA A 19 10.38 4.34 -0.20
C ALA A 19 10.34 5.65 0.57
N GLU A 20 9.14 6.07 0.97
CA GLU A 20 8.99 7.32 1.71
C GLU A 20 9.46 7.19 3.14
N TYR A 21 9.21 6.03 3.73
CA TYR A 21 9.52 5.80 5.15
C TYR A 21 10.42 4.57 5.29
N PRO A 22 11.67 4.69 4.87
CA PRO A 22 12.57 3.55 4.96
C PRO A 22 12.84 3.08 6.37
N GLN A 23 12.62 3.94 7.36
CA GLN A 23 12.84 3.58 8.76
C GLN A 23 11.69 2.76 9.34
N PHE A 24 10.58 2.67 8.63
CA PHE A 24 9.42 1.93 9.14
C PHE A 24 9.56 0.45 8.84
N ASP A 25 8.97 -0.36 9.71
CA ASP A 25 8.95 -1.79 9.52
C ASP A 25 7.96 -2.18 8.43
N GLU A 26 8.05 -3.44 8.01
CA GLU A 26 7.15 -3.96 7.02
C GLU A 26 5.69 -3.83 7.47
N ASP A 27 5.44 -4.17 8.73
CA ASP A 27 4.09 -4.07 9.27
C ASP A 27 3.59 -2.63 9.22
N GLN A 28 4.47 -1.70 9.56
CA GLN A 28 4.11 -0.30 9.55
C GLN A 28 3.77 0.16 8.14
N CYS A 29 4.61 -0.20 7.18
CA CYS A 29 4.39 0.18 5.79
C CYS A 29 3.09 -0.41 5.27
N GLU A 30 2.81 -1.64 5.66
CA GLU A 30 1.59 -2.30 5.21
C GLU A 30 0.35 -1.59 5.75
N SER A 31 0.41 -1.18 6.99
CA SER A 31 -0.70 -0.47 7.61
C SER A 31 -1.00 0.83 6.87
N ILE A 32 0.06 1.57 6.57
CA ILE A 32 -0.09 2.84 5.86
C ILE A 32 -0.60 2.60 4.45
N ALA A 33 -0.07 1.58 3.79
CA ALA A 33 -0.50 1.28 2.42
C ALA A 33 -1.98 0.91 2.38
N LYS A 34 -2.43 0.15 3.36
CA LYS A 34 -3.83 -0.24 3.43
C LYS A 34 -4.72 0.98 3.64
N ALA A 35 -4.29 1.88 4.50
CA ALA A 35 -5.06 3.09 4.75
C ALA A 35 -5.19 3.93 3.48
N ARG A 36 -4.10 4.05 2.74
CA ARG A 36 -4.11 4.78 1.49
C ARG A 36 -5.00 4.11 0.47
N PHE A 37 -4.97 2.78 0.45
CA PHE A 37 -5.76 2.01 -0.48
C PHE A 37 -7.24 2.23 -0.23
N GLU A 38 -7.65 2.23 1.02
CA GLU A 38 -9.05 2.46 1.36
C GLU A 38 -9.49 3.86 0.97
N ASP A 39 -8.64 4.82 1.22
CA ASP A 39 -8.94 6.21 0.86
C ASP A 39 -9.04 6.35 -0.66
N TYR A 40 -8.19 5.62 -1.35
CA TYR A 40 -8.16 5.65 -2.81
C TYR A 40 -9.41 5.01 -3.40
N SER A 41 -9.91 3.97 -2.75
CA SER A 41 -11.08 3.25 -3.22
C SER A 41 -12.36 4.05 -3.01
N ASN A 42 -12.36 4.89 -2.02
CA ASN A 42 -13.49 5.73 -1.77
C ASN A 42 -13.59 6.83 -2.82
#